data_5cf013e341fe1a15acdc1894c695506a
#
_entry.id   5cf013e341fe1a15acdc1894c695506a
#
_cell.length_a   1.000
_cell.length_b   1.000
_cell.length_c   1.000
_cell.angle_alpha   90.00
_cell.angle_beta   90.00
_cell.angle_gamma   90.00
#
_symmetry.space_group_name_H-M   'P 1'
#
loop_
_entity.id
_entity.type
_entity.pdbx_description
1 polymer ?
#
loop_
_entity_poly.entity_id
_entity_poly.type
_entity_poly.pdbx_seq_one_letter_code
_entity_poly.pdbx_strand_id
1 'polypeptide(L)'
;MAKLIILSGDIVDDDILQLGDAIVLPTNPMMRCGAGVSGAIFKKAGVDKLEQYTEKVFGISYYDTTRKNEMKPTEVRVTPGFALPCDIIFAQGPKAYEYDEFKDALMLLLQTYLNVICTAVNRGYKSVLLPALGTGSYGFTHEDTAAAVMNLLKALVQDKDLAVYFVVYEEEYKELYLQSLNQ
;
A
#
# COMPACT_ATOMS: atom_id res chain seq x y z
N MET A 1 17.15 15.26 -6.38
CA MET A 1 15.80 14.96 -6.90
C MET A 1 14.92 14.56 -5.72
N ALA A 2 13.66 15.04 -5.65
CA ALA A 2 12.75 14.67 -4.55
C ALA A 2 12.45 13.17 -4.60
N LYS A 3 12.62 12.50 -3.49
CA LYS A 3 12.40 11.04 -3.38
C LYS A 3 11.03 10.68 -2.80
N LEU A 4 10.36 11.64 -2.20
CA LEU A 4 8.98 11.53 -1.73
C LEU A 4 8.15 12.61 -2.43
N ILE A 5 7.25 12.19 -3.30
CA ILE A 5 6.42 13.05 -4.13
C ILE A 5 4.95 12.75 -3.80
N ILE A 6 4.18 13.78 -3.48
CA ILE A 6 2.76 13.65 -3.13
C ILE A 6 1.92 14.08 -4.32
N LEU A 7 1.04 13.17 -4.77
CA LEU A 7 0.16 13.37 -5.91
C LEU A 7 -1.30 13.22 -5.47
N SER A 8 -2.19 13.96 -6.13
CA SER A 8 -3.63 13.69 -6.08
C SER A 8 -4.09 13.08 -7.40
N GLY A 9 -5.07 12.21 -7.33
CA GLY A 9 -5.65 11.55 -8.48
C GLY A 9 -5.99 10.09 -8.21
N ASP A 10 -6.49 9.41 -9.24
CA ASP A 10 -6.73 7.97 -9.17
C ASP A 10 -5.41 7.22 -9.41
N ILE A 11 -5.00 6.42 -8.43
CA ILE A 11 -3.72 5.69 -8.48
C ILE A 11 -3.63 4.71 -9.66
N VAL A 12 -4.77 4.30 -10.24
CA VAL A 12 -4.82 3.42 -11.42
C VAL A 12 -4.98 4.17 -12.75
N ASP A 13 -4.91 5.50 -12.76
CA ASP A 13 -4.81 6.25 -14.00
C ASP A 13 -3.51 5.91 -14.73
N ASP A 14 -3.59 5.79 -16.05
CA ASP A 14 -2.45 5.35 -16.86
C ASP A 14 -1.23 6.26 -16.72
N ASP A 15 -1.43 7.56 -16.61
CA ASP A 15 -0.35 8.53 -16.39
C ASP A 15 0.36 8.34 -15.05
N ILE A 16 -0.37 7.95 -14.00
CA ILE A 16 0.20 7.64 -12.68
C ILE A 16 0.88 6.28 -12.70
N LEU A 17 0.24 5.26 -13.29
CA LEU A 17 0.80 3.91 -13.37
C LEU A 17 2.17 3.85 -14.05
N GLN A 18 2.41 4.72 -15.02
CA GLN A 18 3.70 4.82 -15.73
C GLN A 18 4.86 5.30 -14.84
N LEU A 19 4.57 5.88 -13.68
CA LEU A 19 5.58 6.45 -12.78
C LEU A 19 6.26 5.40 -11.90
N GLY A 20 5.64 4.24 -11.69
CA GLY A 20 6.11 3.25 -10.72
C GLY A 20 6.56 1.93 -11.30
N ASP A 21 7.61 1.36 -10.74
CA ASP A 21 8.01 -0.04 -10.98
C ASP A 21 7.09 -1.01 -10.24
N ALA A 22 6.46 -0.56 -9.17
CA ALA A 22 5.47 -1.30 -8.41
C ALA A 22 4.36 -0.37 -7.87
N ILE A 23 3.18 -0.95 -7.70
CA ILE A 23 2.03 -0.32 -7.05
C ILE A 23 1.68 -1.07 -5.77
N VAL A 24 1.48 -0.34 -4.68
CA VAL A 24 1.09 -0.93 -3.39
C VAL A 24 -0.42 -1.10 -3.32
N LEU A 25 -0.86 -2.30 -3.02
CA LEU A 25 -2.26 -2.69 -2.90
C LEU A 25 -2.58 -2.92 -1.42
N PRO A 26 -3.40 -2.07 -0.79
CA PRO A 26 -3.90 -2.31 0.57
C PRO A 26 -4.84 -3.51 0.53
N THR A 27 -4.37 -4.65 1.00
CA THR A 27 -5.09 -5.92 0.84
C THR A 27 -5.94 -6.28 2.06
N ASN A 28 -6.92 -7.17 1.85
CA ASN A 28 -7.48 -7.97 2.92
C ASN A 28 -6.59 -9.21 3.19
N PRO A 29 -6.79 -9.92 4.32
CA PRO A 29 -5.94 -11.07 4.66
C PRO A 29 -5.90 -12.17 3.62
N MET A 30 -6.97 -12.32 2.84
CA MET A 30 -7.13 -13.36 1.83
C MET A 30 -6.59 -12.98 0.45
N MET A 31 -6.01 -11.80 0.29
CA MET A 31 -5.52 -11.28 -0.99
C MET A 31 -6.56 -11.36 -2.11
N ARG A 32 -7.81 -11.01 -1.80
CA ARG A 32 -8.94 -11.05 -2.73
C ARG A 32 -9.38 -9.64 -3.13
N CYS A 33 -10.00 -9.55 -4.28
CA CYS A 33 -10.57 -8.29 -4.75
C CYS A 33 -11.55 -7.73 -3.72
N GLY A 34 -11.30 -6.50 -3.30
CA GLY A 34 -12.13 -5.77 -2.35
C GLY A 34 -12.75 -4.51 -2.98
N ALA A 35 -13.06 -3.56 -2.12
CA ALA A 35 -13.55 -2.24 -2.51
C ALA A 35 -12.41 -1.20 -2.54
N GLY A 36 -12.73 0.02 -2.95
CA GLY A 36 -11.81 1.15 -2.95
C GLY A 36 -10.58 0.94 -3.81
N VAL A 37 -9.43 1.37 -3.31
CA VAL A 37 -8.14 1.29 -4.02
C VAL A 37 -7.78 -0.16 -4.36
N SER A 38 -7.97 -1.09 -3.43
CA SER A 38 -7.72 -2.51 -3.66
C SER A 38 -8.53 -3.04 -4.85
N GLY A 39 -9.84 -2.79 -4.85
CA GLY A 39 -10.71 -3.22 -5.94
C GLY A 39 -10.35 -2.60 -7.29
N ALA A 40 -9.95 -1.33 -7.30
CA ALA A 40 -9.52 -0.64 -8.52
C ALA A 40 -8.25 -1.27 -9.11
N ILE A 41 -7.26 -1.59 -8.28
CA ILE A 41 -6.02 -2.25 -8.71
C ILE A 41 -6.30 -3.66 -9.23
N PHE A 42 -7.11 -4.45 -8.50
CA PHE A 42 -7.50 -5.80 -8.95
C PHE A 42 -8.19 -5.78 -10.31
N LYS A 43 -9.13 -4.87 -10.52
CA LYS A 43 -9.85 -4.74 -11.79
C LYS A 43 -8.93 -4.35 -12.94
N LYS A 44 -8.01 -3.44 -12.70
CA LYS A 44 -7.04 -2.99 -13.72
C LYS A 44 -6.02 -4.07 -14.05
N ALA A 45 -5.59 -4.86 -13.05
CA ALA A 45 -4.66 -5.99 -13.22
C ALA A 45 -5.33 -7.20 -13.91
N GLY A 46 -6.60 -7.42 -13.68
CA GLY A 46 -7.36 -8.61 -14.08
C GLY A 46 -7.65 -9.51 -12.87
N VAL A 47 -8.85 -9.41 -12.31
CA VAL A 47 -9.27 -10.05 -11.05
C VAL A 47 -8.95 -11.55 -11.05
N ASP A 48 -9.44 -12.28 -12.06
CA ASP A 48 -9.33 -13.74 -12.10
C ASP A 48 -7.88 -14.21 -12.14
N LYS A 49 -7.05 -13.57 -12.95
CA LYS A 49 -5.62 -13.92 -13.07
C LYS A 49 -4.86 -13.65 -11.78
N LEU A 50 -5.13 -12.53 -11.14
CA LEU A 50 -4.46 -12.15 -9.92
C LEU A 50 -4.88 -13.06 -8.75
N GLU A 51 -6.17 -13.36 -8.61
CA GLU A 51 -6.67 -14.27 -7.58
C GLU A 51 -6.18 -15.70 -7.78
N GLN A 52 -6.16 -16.21 -9.01
CA GLN A 52 -5.58 -17.53 -9.32
C GLN A 52 -4.09 -17.59 -8.97
N TYR A 53 -3.35 -16.51 -9.24
CA TYR A 53 -1.93 -16.44 -8.88
C TYR A 53 -1.74 -16.49 -7.36
N THR A 54 -2.49 -15.69 -6.59
CA THR A 54 -2.38 -15.66 -5.12
C THR A 54 -2.75 -17.01 -4.50
N GLU A 55 -3.76 -17.68 -5.03
CA GLU A 55 -4.16 -19.01 -4.61
C GLU A 55 -3.04 -20.04 -4.87
N LYS A 56 -2.50 -20.04 -6.07
CA LYS A 56 -1.47 -21.00 -6.49
C LYS A 56 -0.14 -20.80 -5.75
N VAL A 57 0.30 -19.55 -5.63
CA VAL A 57 1.65 -19.23 -5.12
C VAL A 57 1.67 -19.16 -3.59
N PHE A 58 0.63 -18.58 -2.98
CA PHE A 58 0.58 -18.38 -1.52
C PHE A 58 -0.31 -19.38 -0.80
N GLY A 59 -1.00 -20.25 -1.53
CA GLY A 59 -1.86 -21.28 -0.94
C GLY A 59 -3.10 -20.72 -0.24
N ILE A 60 -3.59 -19.56 -0.68
CA ILE A 60 -4.78 -18.92 -0.11
C ILE A 60 -6.01 -19.40 -0.85
N SER A 61 -6.93 -20.09 -0.13
CA SER A 61 -8.17 -20.58 -0.72
C SER A 61 -9.37 -20.18 0.14
N TYR A 62 -10.48 -19.82 -0.52
CA TYR A 62 -11.77 -19.62 0.16
C TYR A 62 -12.30 -20.86 0.88
N TYR A 63 -11.85 -22.04 0.43
CA TYR A 63 -12.28 -23.31 0.99
C TYR A 63 -11.42 -23.76 2.18
N ASP A 64 -10.29 -23.09 2.41
CA ASP A 64 -9.43 -23.38 3.56
C ASP A 64 -9.95 -22.66 4.81
N THR A 65 -10.74 -23.38 5.60
CA THR A 65 -11.30 -22.87 6.86
C THR A 65 -10.24 -22.63 7.94
N THR A 66 -9.04 -23.19 7.78
CA THR A 66 -7.94 -22.98 8.73
C THR A 66 -7.32 -21.59 8.62
N ARG A 67 -7.45 -20.94 7.46
CA ARG A 67 -6.90 -19.63 7.16
C ARG A 67 -5.40 -19.47 7.45
N LYS A 68 -4.67 -20.59 7.44
CA LYS A 68 -3.26 -20.67 7.87
C LYS A 68 -2.32 -19.82 7.00
N ASN A 69 -2.68 -19.58 5.75
CA ASN A 69 -1.88 -18.85 4.78
C ASN A 69 -2.35 -17.40 4.58
N GLU A 70 -3.35 -16.95 5.33
CA GLU A 70 -3.79 -15.56 5.25
C GLU A 70 -2.68 -14.59 5.65
N MET A 71 -2.70 -13.40 5.08
CA MET A 71 -1.79 -12.33 5.47
C MET A 71 -2.17 -11.79 6.84
N LYS A 72 -1.16 -11.54 7.66
CA LYS A 72 -1.31 -10.91 8.98
C LYS A 72 -0.92 -9.43 8.91
N PRO A 73 -1.37 -8.60 9.88
CA PRO A 73 -0.94 -7.20 9.95
C PRO A 73 0.57 -7.06 9.84
N THR A 74 1.01 -6.10 9.07
CA THR A 74 2.40 -5.76 8.68
C THR A 74 3.02 -6.61 7.57
N GLU A 75 2.41 -7.73 7.20
CA GLU A 75 2.95 -8.58 6.12
C GLU A 75 2.83 -7.92 4.75
N VAL A 76 3.80 -8.24 3.90
CA VAL A 76 3.92 -7.76 2.52
C VAL A 76 4.24 -8.94 1.60
N ARG A 77 3.52 -9.04 0.47
CA ARG A 77 3.76 -10.06 -0.56
C ARG A 77 3.75 -9.41 -1.94
N VAL A 78 4.61 -9.89 -2.83
CA VAL A 78 4.74 -9.32 -4.18
C VAL A 78 4.21 -10.28 -5.22
N THR A 79 3.48 -9.74 -6.19
CA THR A 79 2.97 -10.47 -7.36
C THR A 79 3.33 -9.72 -8.64
N PRO A 80 3.30 -10.40 -9.81
CA PRO A 80 3.27 -9.69 -11.08
C PRO A 80 2.03 -8.80 -11.20
N GLY A 81 2.10 -7.79 -12.07
CA GLY A 81 1.00 -6.87 -12.30
C GLY A 81 -0.04 -7.33 -13.31
N PHE A 82 0.26 -8.38 -14.09
CA PHE A 82 -0.58 -8.86 -15.19
C PHE A 82 -0.86 -7.76 -16.21
N ALA A 83 -2.09 -7.23 -16.29
CA ALA A 83 -2.42 -6.14 -17.22
C ALA A 83 -1.88 -4.77 -16.79
N LEU A 84 -1.32 -4.63 -15.58
CA LEU A 84 -0.64 -3.42 -15.14
C LEU A 84 0.78 -3.34 -15.73
N PRO A 85 1.31 -2.13 -15.93
CA PRO A 85 2.69 -1.93 -16.39
C PRO A 85 3.74 -2.15 -15.32
N CYS A 86 3.35 -2.47 -14.09
CA CYS A 86 4.21 -2.58 -12.91
C CYS A 86 3.82 -3.78 -12.04
N ASP A 87 4.72 -4.21 -11.15
CA ASP A 87 4.43 -5.25 -10.17
C ASP A 87 3.47 -4.75 -9.09
N ILE A 88 2.90 -5.67 -8.31
CA ILE A 88 1.99 -5.34 -7.20
C ILE A 88 2.63 -5.75 -5.88
N ILE A 89 2.66 -4.82 -4.93
CA ILE A 89 3.06 -5.07 -3.55
C ILE A 89 1.79 -5.10 -2.68
N PHE A 90 1.34 -6.28 -2.31
CA PHE A 90 0.25 -6.47 -1.37
C PHE A 90 0.74 -6.09 0.03
N ALA A 91 0.04 -5.19 0.71
CA ALA A 91 0.37 -4.76 2.06
C ALA A 91 -0.86 -4.93 2.97
N GLN A 92 -0.74 -5.78 3.98
CA GLN A 92 -1.79 -5.99 4.98
C GLN A 92 -1.51 -5.10 6.19
N GLY A 93 -2.29 -4.04 6.34
CA GLY A 93 -2.24 -3.18 7.52
C GLY A 93 -3.12 -3.70 8.66
N PRO A 94 -2.97 -3.12 9.85
CA PRO A 94 -3.89 -3.36 10.96
C PRO A 94 -5.23 -2.65 10.73
N LYS A 95 -6.27 -3.11 11.41
CA LYS A 95 -7.54 -2.39 11.50
C LYS A 95 -7.54 -1.61 12.82
N ALA A 96 -7.68 -0.29 12.74
CA ALA A 96 -7.57 0.58 13.91
C ALA A 96 -8.51 0.19 15.06
N TYR A 97 -9.73 -0.25 14.72
CA TYR A 97 -10.78 -0.61 15.67
C TYR A 97 -10.59 -1.98 16.35
N GLU A 98 -9.58 -2.76 15.96
CA GLU A 98 -9.25 -4.04 16.63
C GLU A 98 -8.27 -3.85 17.81
N TYR A 99 -7.82 -2.62 18.07
CA TYR A 99 -6.85 -2.29 19.13
C TYR A 99 -7.46 -1.33 20.15
N ASP A 100 -7.19 -1.57 21.42
CA ASP A 100 -7.68 -0.71 22.51
C ASP A 100 -7.02 0.68 22.49
N GLU A 101 -5.75 0.73 22.14
CA GLU A 101 -4.98 1.97 22.08
C GLU A 101 -4.63 2.31 20.63
N PHE A 102 -4.96 3.53 20.21
CA PHE A 102 -4.64 4.01 18.85
C PHE A 102 -3.14 3.93 18.53
N LYS A 103 -2.28 4.21 19.50
CA LYS A 103 -0.82 4.14 19.31
C LYS A 103 -0.34 2.76 18.89
N ASP A 104 -0.96 1.69 19.38
CA ASP A 104 -0.57 0.31 19.06
C ASP A 104 -0.95 -0.02 17.61
N ALA A 105 -2.14 0.39 17.19
CA ALA A 105 -2.56 0.28 15.79
C ALA A 105 -1.66 1.13 14.87
N LEU A 106 -1.33 2.36 15.27
CA LEU A 106 -0.47 3.24 14.49
C LEU A 106 0.94 2.66 14.32
N MET A 107 1.52 2.09 15.36
CA MET A 107 2.84 1.45 15.27
C MET A 107 2.85 0.32 14.24
N LEU A 108 1.80 -0.51 14.20
CA LEU A 108 1.68 -1.59 13.20
C LEU A 108 1.43 -1.04 11.79
N LEU A 109 0.70 0.06 11.66
CA LEU A 109 0.55 0.76 10.39
C LEU A 109 1.90 1.27 9.87
N LEU A 110 2.67 1.92 10.72
CA LEU A 110 4.01 2.41 10.39
C LEU A 110 4.97 1.26 10.04
N GLN A 111 4.89 0.14 10.77
CA GLN A 111 5.66 -1.08 10.43
C GLN A 111 5.26 -1.62 9.05
N THR A 112 3.99 -1.53 8.67
CA THR A 112 3.53 -1.92 7.33
C THR A 112 4.19 -1.07 6.25
N TYR A 113 4.20 0.25 6.40
CA TYR A 113 4.92 1.16 5.50
C TYR A 113 6.41 0.85 5.41
N LEU A 114 7.06 0.62 6.56
CA LEU A 114 8.47 0.22 6.60
C LEU A 114 8.72 -1.05 5.79
N ASN A 115 7.90 -2.07 5.98
CA ASN A 115 8.03 -3.35 5.27
C ASN A 115 7.80 -3.20 3.75
N VAL A 116 6.90 -2.32 3.34
CA VAL A 116 6.70 -1.98 1.92
C VAL A 116 7.97 -1.36 1.32
N ILE A 117 8.55 -0.36 1.98
CA ILE A 117 9.77 0.31 1.50
C ILE A 117 10.96 -0.66 1.48
N CYS A 118 11.13 -1.46 2.53
CA CYS A 118 12.18 -2.50 2.56
C CYS A 118 12.01 -3.51 1.42
N THR A 119 10.80 -3.94 1.15
CA THR A 119 10.50 -4.85 0.04
C THR A 119 10.85 -4.22 -1.31
N ALA A 120 10.46 -2.96 -1.53
CA ALA A 120 10.77 -2.24 -2.75
C ALA A 120 12.28 -2.11 -2.99
N VAL A 121 13.04 -1.74 -1.95
CA VAL A 121 14.50 -1.65 -2.01
C VAL A 121 15.14 -3.01 -2.30
N ASN A 122 14.72 -4.06 -1.60
CA ASN A 122 15.26 -5.40 -1.76
C ASN A 122 14.96 -6.01 -3.13
N ARG A 123 13.86 -5.60 -3.75
CA ARG A 123 13.49 -5.99 -5.12
C ARG A 123 14.21 -5.17 -6.19
N GLY A 124 14.93 -4.12 -5.81
CA GLY A 124 15.62 -3.24 -6.75
C GLY A 124 14.72 -2.28 -7.50
N TYR A 125 13.48 -2.06 -7.06
CA TYR A 125 12.59 -1.07 -7.65
C TYR A 125 13.16 0.33 -7.46
N LYS A 126 13.00 1.17 -8.47
CA LYS A 126 13.45 2.57 -8.44
C LYS A 126 12.32 3.53 -8.09
N SER A 127 11.08 3.06 -8.21
CA SER A 127 9.89 3.84 -7.91
C SER A 127 8.74 2.97 -7.45
N VAL A 128 7.94 3.48 -6.50
CA VAL A 128 6.72 2.84 -6.04
C VAL A 128 5.57 3.83 -5.97
N LEU A 129 4.39 3.36 -6.33
CA LEU A 129 3.13 4.06 -6.16
C LEU A 129 2.50 3.59 -4.84
N LEU A 130 2.30 4.50 -3.90
CA LEU A 130 1.91 4.19 -2.53
C LEU A 130 0.66 4.95 -2.14
N PRO A 131 -0.47 4.28 -1.90
CA PRO A 131 -1.67 4.93 -1.36
C PRO A 131 -1.56 5.15 0.15
N ALA A 132 -2.46 5.95 0.71
CA ALA A 132 -2.58 6.12 2.15
C ALA A 132 -3.17 4.85 2.79
N LEU A 133 -2.32 3.97 3.30
CA LEU A 133 -2.70 2.68 3.87
C LEU A 133 -3.61 2.87 5.10
N GLY A 134 -4.66 2.05 5.19
CA GLY A 134 -5.54 2.00 6.35
C GLY A 134 -6.60 3.10 6.45
N THR A 135 -6.63 4.05 5.52
CA THR A 135 -7.55 5.21 5.57
C THR A 135 -8.94 4.94 5.00
N GLY A 136 -9.19 3.74 4.50
CA GLY A 136 -10.52 3.30 4.09
C GLY A 136 -11.24 2.56 5.22
N SER A 137 -11.71 1.34 4.95
CA SER A 137 -12.48 0.53 5.90
C SER A 137 -11.70 0.09 7.15
N TYR A 138 -10.38 0.25 7.17
CA TYR A 138 -9.55 -0.12 8.32
C TYR A 138 -9.51 0.94 9.43
N GLY A 139 -10.17 2.07 9.23
CA GLY A 139 -10.55 2.98 10.31
C GLY A 139 -9.53 4.02 10.72
N PHE A 140 -8.40 4.14 10.05
CA PHE A 140 -7.51 5.30 10.22
C PHE A 140 -8.05 6.51 9.46
N THR A 141 -7.82 7.70 10.00
CA THR A 141 -8.08 8.95 9.28
C THR A 141 -6.79 9.51 8.71
N HIS A 142 -6.88 10.27 7.62
CA HIS A 142 -5.71 10.96 7.07
C HIS A 142 -5.10 11.93 8.09
N GLU A 143 -5.95 12.64 8.82
CA GLU A 143 -5.55 13.64 9.83
C GLU A 143 -4.73 13.03 10.96
N ASP A 144 -5.14 11.85 11.45
CA ASP A 144 -4.48 11.19 12.59
C ASP A 144 -3.16 10.53 12.21
N THR A 145 -2.93 10.25 10.92
CA THR A 145 -1.77 9.48 10.45
C THR A 145 -0.77 10.29 9.65
N ALA A 146 -1.16 11.42 9.06
CA ALA A 146 -0.36 12.16 8.08
C ALA A 146 1.04 12.51 8.59
N ALA A 147 1.15 13.09 9.78
CA ALA A 147 2.44 13.52 10.33
C ALA A 147 3.39 12.33 10.56
N ALA A 148 2.89 11.26 11.19
CA ALA A 148 3.70 10.07 11.48
C ALA A 148 4.15 9.37 10.20
N VAL A 149 3.25 9.21 9.23
CA VAL A 149 3.55 8.56 7.94
C VAL A 149 4.55 9.38 7.13
N MET A 150 4.38 10.69 7.02
CA MET A 150 5.28 11.55 6.27
C MET A 150 6.68 11.59 6.90
N ASN A 151 6.79 11.70 8.22
CA ASN A 151 8.07 11.65 8.91
C ASN A 151 8.80 10.32 8.67
N LEU A 152 8.07 9.21 8.77
CA LEU A 152 8.65 7.89 8.50
C LEU A 152 9.15 7.77 7.06
N LEU A 153 8.29 8.06 6.08
CA LEU A 153 8.64 7.91 4.66
C LEU A 153 9.80 8.83 4.27
N LYS A 154 9.81 10.09 4.74
CA LYS A 154 10.91 11.02 4.52
C LYS A 154 12.24 10.46 5.02
N ALA A 155 12.27 9.92 6.23
CA ALA A 155 13.45 9.31 6.79
C ALA A 155 13.89 8.05 6.02
N LEU A 156 12.93 7.19 5.65
CA LEU A 156 13.22 5.93 4.96
C LEU A 156 13.83 6.12 3.56
N VAL A 157 13.39 7.14 2.82
CA VAL A 157 13.85 7.34 1.42
C VAL A 157 15.08 8.23 1.31
N GLN A 158 15.49 8.88 2.39
CA GLN A 158 16.55 9.89 2.38
C GLN A 158 17.84 9.38 1.71
N ASP A 159 18.29 8.18 2.07
CA ASP A 159 19.54 7.58 1.60
C ASP A 159 19.31 6.40 0.63
N LYS A 160 18.09 6.22 0.13
CA LYS A 160 17.74 5.14 -0.78
C LYS A 160 17.68 5.63 -2.23
N ASP A 161 17.98 4.76 -3.16
CA ASP A 161 17.76 4.98 -4.58
C ASP A 161 16.34 4.52 -4.95
N LEU A 162 15.35 5.16 -4.33
CA LEU A 162 13.94 4.87 -4.47
C LEU A 162 13.13 6.16 -4.44
N ALA A 163 12.29 6.37 -5.44
CA ALA A 163 11.27 7.40 -5.45
C ALA A 163 9.93 6.82 -4.97
N VAL A 164 9.30 7.49 -4.03
CA VAL A 164 7.96 7.14 -3.54
C VAL A 164 6.97 8.20 -4.02
N TYR A 165 6.02 7.77 -4.84
CA TYR A 165 4.87 8.56 -5.24
C TYR A 165 3.72 8.23 -4.32
N PHE A 166 3.47 9.10 -3.35
CA PHE A 166 2.36 8.95 -2.41
C PHE A 166 1.11 9.56 -3.04
N VAL A 167 0.15 8.70 -3.37
CA VAL A 167 -1.02 9.09 -4.16
C VAL A 167 -2.28 9.06 -3.30
N VAL A 168 -2.95 10.20 -3.22
CA VAL A 168 -4.25 10.35 -2.56
C VAL A 168 -5.30 10.78 -3.59
N TYR A 169 -6.56 10.41 -3.35
CA TYR A 169 -7.61 10.68 -4.34
C TYR A 169 -7.99 12.17 -4.39
N GLU A 170 -8.20 12.79 -3.22
CA GLU A 170 -8.66 14.18 -3.11
C GLU A 170 -7.50 15.16 -2.94
N GLU A 171 -7.62 16.33 -3.56
CA GLU A 171 -6.62 17.40 -3.49
C GLU A 171 -6.44 17.93 -2.05
N GLU A 172 -7.51 17.96 -1.26
CA GLU A 172 -7.43 18.42 0.14
C GLU A 172 -6.51 17.53 1.00
N TYR A 173 -6.49 16.23 0.76
CA TYR A 173 -5.55 15.33 1.44
C TYR A 173 -4.13 15.49 0.95
N LYS A 174 -3.92 15.77 -0.33
CA LYS A 174 -2.60 16.12 -0.84
C LYS A 174 -2.02 17.32 -0.08
N GLU A 175 -2.80 18.38 0.11
CA GLU A 175 -2.39 19.55 0.88
C GLU A 175 -2.05 19.19 2.33
N LEU A 176 -2.85 18.34 2.98
CA LEU A 176 -2.61 17.86 4.33
C LEU A 176 -1.25 17.15 4.45
N TYR A 177 -0.94 16.23 3.53
CA TYR A 177 0.32 15.51 3.52
C TYR A 177 1.52 16.41 3.19
N LEU A 178 1.36 17.36 2.28
CA LEU A 178 2.39 18.37 1.99
C LEU A 178 2.71 19.24 3.22
N GLN A 179 1.69 19.68 3.95
CA GLN A 179 1.88 20.42 5.20
C GLN A 179 2.59 19.57 6.25
N SER A 180 2.21 18.31 6.40
CA SER A 180 2.85 17.37 7.32
C SER A 180 4.30 17.08 6.98
N LEU A 181 4.65 17.07 5.69
CA LEU A 181 6.02 16.85 5.22
C LEU A 181 6.96 18.03 5.51
N ASN A 182 6.41 19.24 5.61
CA ASN A 182 7.17 20.49 5.81
C ASN A 182 7.28 20.91 7.28
N GLN A 183 6.69 20.18 8.22
CA GLN A 183 6.82 20.37 9.66
C GLN A 183 8.06 19.64 10.19
#